data_f26d9e2c53b0c7a9cf747463994ff65f
#
_entry.id   f26d9e2c53b0c7a9cf747463994ff65f
#
_cell.length_a   1.000
_cell.length_b   1.000
_cell.length_c   1.000
_cell.angle_alpha   90.00
_cell.angle_beta   90.00
_cell.angle_gamma   90.00
#
_symmetry.space_group_name_H-M   'P 1'
#
loop_
_entity.id
_entity.type
_entity.pdbx_description
1 polymer ?
#
loop_
_entity_poly.entity_id
_entity_poly.type
_entity_poly.pdbx_seq_one_letter_code
_entity_poly.pdbx_strand_id
1 'polypeptide(L)'
;MSMRMRKQVCKKQWERVRQAPDRYRQRMLKQAQGPGSLGLAGRLKTLLLWMSSSGLKKLDFSYLADIPVLEDLNMKLDQRPTAIIGQNGAGKTTLVKLLKGFVKPVSGSIYFHGEDISGKTVAMLAGSVGYVFQNPDDQIFKYNVMDEVLFGPLNIGMDPEQAKKEAAWALELTGLSGKEKENPYDLELYERKMTAIASVLAMDTDVLILDEPTIAQDWKGRQIIGSIIRSLSGRGKLVIAILHDMDFVAENFERVIIMAHGQVLADGTAKEVFAQEEVLKKARLQKPYVMQLSEALGYEKSYLTVEELLKDRMSLCAAIKLLKKSSITKNSCLKQGFFVFGHRKISE
;
A
#
# COMPACT_ATOMS: atom_id res chain seq x y z
N MET A 1 -4.02 -31.47 9.55
CA MET A 1 -3.29 -30.36 10.17
C MET A 1 -3.06 -30.68 11.64
N SER A 2 -1.80 -30.90 12.06
CA SER A 2 -1.45 -31.42 13.39
C SER A 2 -1.81 -30.42 14.50
N MET A 3 -2.05 -30.92 15.71
CA MET A 3 -2.39 -30.08 16.89
C MET A 3 -1.29 -29.02 17.21
N ARG A 4 -0.02 -29.31 16.89
CA ARG A 4 1.11 -28.37 16.99
C ARG A 4 1.01 -27.20 16.00
N MET A 5 0.63 -27.47 14.74
CA MET A 5 0.40 -26.43 13.73
C MET A 5 -0.77 -25.51 14.11
N ARG A 6 -1.87 -26.07 14.65
CA ARG A 6 -3.00 -25.26 15.13
C ARG A 6 -2.60 -24.33 16.28
N LYS A 7 -1.77 -24.80 17.23
CA LYS A 7 -1.26 -23.96 18.34
C LYS A 7 -0.33 -22.85 17.86
N GLN A 8 0.54 -23.10 16.88
CA GLN A 8 1.43 -22.06 16.31
C GLN A 8 0.66 -21.00 15.52
N VAL A 9 -0.35 -21.40 14.74
CA VAL A 9 -1.23 -20.47 14.02
C VAL A 9 -2.02 -19.60 15.00
N CYS A 10 -2.59 -20.20 16.05
CA CYS A 10 -3.29 -19.45 17.11
C CYS A 10 -2.36 -18.48 17.85
N LYS A 11 -1.10 -18.85 18.11
CA LYS A 11 -0.13 -17.96 18.81
C LYS A 11 0.24 -16.75 17.95
N LYS A 12 0.56 -16.96 16.66
CA LYS A 12 0.82 -15.84 15.72
C LYS A 12 -0.41 -14.92 15.54
N GLN A 13 -1.59 -15.49 15.53
CA GLN A 13 -2.84 -14.73 15.40
C GLN A 13 -3.15 -13.93 16.67
N TRP A 14 -2.88 -14.50 17.85
CA TRP A 14 -3.03 -13.80 19.13
C TRP A 14 -2.02 -12.64 19.29
N GLU A 15 -0.80 -12.79 18.78
CA GLU A 15 0.18 -11.69 18.74
C GLU A 15 -0.30 -10.54 17.85
N ARG A 16 -0.94 -10.83 16.70
CA ARG A 16 -1.58 -9.80 15.86
C ARG A 16 -2.71 -9.05 16.57
N VAL A 17 -3.54 -9.74 17.34
CA VAL A 17 -4.60 -9.12 18.15
C VAL A 17 -4.01 -8.26 19.27
N ARG A 18 -2.89 -8.66 19.89
CA ARG A 18 -2.18 -7.86 20.89
C ARG A 18 -1.55 -6.58 20.31
N GLN A 19 -1.14 -6.62 19.05
CA GLN A 19 -0.56 -5.48 18.35
C GLN A 19 -1.61 -4.54 17.74
N ALA A 20 -2.89 -4.92 17.74
CA ALA A 20 -3.97 -4.07 17.28
C ALA A 20 -4.11 -2.83 18.17
N PRO A 21 -4.36 -1.63 17.60
CA PRO A 21 -4.60 -0.41 18.36
C PRO A 21 -5.65 -0.58 19.44
N ASP A 22 -5.50 0.10 20.59
CA ASP A 22 -6.32 -0.11 21.79
C ASP A 22 -7.82 0.06 21.54
N ARG A 23 -8.23 1.03 20.72
CA ARG A 23 -9.64 1.24 20.32
C ARG A 23 -10.23 0.01 19.59
N TYR A 24 -9.41 -0.68 18.76
CA TYR A 24 -9.81 -1.92 18.10
C TYR A 24 -9.87 -3.07 19.07
N ARG A 25 -8.86 -3.20 19.93
CA ARG A 25 -8.82 -4.22 20.97
C ARG A 25 -10.02 -4.10 21.88
N GLN A 26 -10.40 -2.88 22.30
CA GLN A 26 -11.59 -2.65 23.11
C GLN A 26 -12.91 -2.90 22.35
N ARG A 27 -13.00 -2.50 21.08
CA ARG A 27 -14.17 -2.77 20.23
C ARG A 27 -14.31 -4.28 19.96
N MET A 28 -13.20 -4.95 19.68
CA MET A 28 -13.11 -6.42 19.56
C MET A 28 -13.51 -7.13 20.86
N LEU A 29 -13.05 -6.66 22.01
CA LEU A 29 -13.41 -7.22 23.31
C LEU A 29 -14.89 -6.99 23.63
N LYS A 30 -15.46 -5.82 23.33
CA LYS A 30 -16.91 -5.56 23.48
C LYS A 30 -17.75 -6.47 22.58
N GLN A 31 -17.39 -6.68 21.35
CA GLN A 31 -18.09 -7.59 20.43
C GLN A 31 -17.91 -9.06 20.81
N ALA A 32 -16.76 -9.43 21.39
CA ALA A 32 -16.52 -10.77 21.93
C ALA A 32 -17.29 -11.05 23.23
N GLN A 33 -17.83 -10.03 23.90
CA GLN A 33 -18.63 -10.13 25.14
C GLN A 33 -20.14 -10.17 24.87
N GLY A 34 -20.59 -10.13 23.61
CA GLY A 34 -22.03 -10.24 23.26
C GLY A 34 -22.64 -11.58 23.69
N PRO A 35 -23.97 -11.65 23.88
CA PRO A 35 -24.64 -12.83 24.34
C PRO A 35 -24.61 -13.95 23.30
N GLY A 36 -23.74 -14.92 23.50
CA GLY A 36 -23.61 -16.12 22.68
C GLY A 36 -22.38 -16.91 23.05
N SER A 37 -22.58 -18.17 23.42
CA SER A 37 -21.58 -19.10 23.96
C SER A 37 -20.59 -19.62 22.90
N LEU A 38 -19.90 -18.72 22.20
CA LEU A 38 -18.78 -19.11 21.35
C LEU A 38 -17.52 -19.26 22.20
N GLY A 39 -16.93 -20.43 22.22
CA GLY A 39 -15.63 -20.68 22.85
C GLY A 39 -14.52 -19.79 22.24
N LEU A 40 -13.35 -19.68 22.90
CA LEU A 40 -12.23 -18.83 22.51
C LEU A 40 -11.85 -18.97 21.03
N ALA A 41 -11.89 -20.19 20.50
CA ALA A 41 -11.61 -20.49 19.08
C ALA A 41 -12.68 -19.92 18.12
N GLY A 42 -13.96 -19.93 18.52
CA GLY A 42 -15.04 -19.34 17.75
C GLY A 42 -14.97 -17.81 17.73
N ARG A 43 -14.60 -17.20 18.86
CA ARG A 43 -14.40 -15.74 18.98
C ARG A 43 -13.20 -15.28 18.16
N LEU A 44 -12.10 -16.03 18.16
CA LEU A 44 -10.93 -15.76 17.31
C LEU A 44 -11.27 -15.92 15.82
N LYS A 45 -12.07 -16.92 15.46
CA LYS A 45 -12.52 -17.11 14.07
C LYS A 45 -13.42 -15.97 13.60
N THR A 46 -14.32 -15.47 14.45
CA THR A 46 -15.18 -14.31 14.15
C THR A 46 -14.36 -13.05 14.02
N LEU A 47 -13.36 -12.83 14.89
CA LEU A 47 -12.42 -11.71 14.82
C LEU A 47 -11.57 -11.72 13.53
N LEU A 48 -11.11 -12.91 13.14
CA LEU A 48 -10.33 -13.07 11.90
C LEU A 48 -11.19 -12.86 10.65
N LEU A 49 -12.43 -13.36 10.66
CA LEU A 49 -13.40 -13.08 9.60
C LEU A 49 -13.74 -11.59 9.53
N TRP A 50 -13.85 -10.91 10.67
CA TRP A 50 -14.09 -9.47 10.74
C TRP A 50 -12.89 -8.66 10.20
N MET A 51 -11.64 -9.02 10.56
CA MET A 51 -10.43 -8.39 10.03
C MET A 51 -10.18 -8.68 8.55
N SER A 52 -10.69 -9.79 8.02
CA SER A 52 -10.51 -10.20 6.62
C SER A 52 -11.65 -9.80 5.68
N SER A 53 -12.73 -9.21 6.20
CA SER A 53 -13.93 -8.89 5.41
C SER A 53 -14.01 -7.42 5.01
N SER A 54 -12.88 -6.85 4.56
CA SER A 54 -12.88 -5.55 3.89
C SER A 54 -12.86 -5.75 2.38
N GLY A 55 -13.61 -4.95 1.62
CA GLY A 55 -13.63 -5.06 0.17
C GLY A 55 -14.91 -4.54 -0.46
N LEU A 56 -15.05 -4.83 -1.73
CA LEU A 56 -16.15 -4.39 -2.59
C LEU A 56 -16.87 -5.63 -3.12
N LYS A 57 -18.18 -5.56 -3.22
CA LYS A 57 -19.02 -6.63 -3.78
C LYS A 57 -19.98 -6.06 -4.80
N LYS A 58 -19.86 -6.50 -6.05
CA LYS A 58 -20.72 -6.13 -7.18
C LYS A 58 -20.97 -4.62 -7.24
N LEU A 59 -19.88 -3.85 -7.13
CA LEU A 59 -19.94 -2.41 -7.02
C LEU A 59 -20.05 -1.78 -8.40
N ASP A 60 -21.15 -1.06 -8.62
CA ASP A 60 -21.35 -0.24 -9.82
C ASP A 60 -21.39 1.23 -9.44
N PHE A 61 -20.83 2.06 -10.30
CA PHE A 61 -20.88 3.51 -10.13
C PHE A 61 -20.91 4.25 -11.47
N SER A 62 -21.74 5.28 -11.53
CA SER A 62 -21.80 6.25 -12.61
C SER A 62 -22.01 7.65 -12.04
N TYR A 63 -21.41 8.67 -12.65
CA TYR A 63 -21.72 10.07 -12.35
C TYR A 63 -23.00 10.53 -13.06
N LEU A 64 -23.29 9.97 -14.22
CA LEU A 64 -24.48 10.18 -15.04
C LEU A 64 -25.11 8.83 -15.30
N ALA A 65 -26.44 8.76 -15.36
CA ALA A 65 -27.20 7.50 -15.44
C ALA A 65 -26.74 6.56 -16.57
N ASP A 66 -26.35 7.13 -17.71
CA ASP A 66 -26.04 6.36 -18.93
C ASP A 66 -24.54 6.18 -19.19
N ILE A 67 -23.67 6.65 -18.26
CA ILE A 67 -22.21 6.58 -18.44
C ILE A 67 -21.59 5.84 -17.23
N PRO A 68 -21.47 4.51 -17.32
CA PRO A 68 -20.84 3.74 -16.23
C PRO A 68 -19.35 4.07 -16.13
N VAL A 69 -18.86 4.20 -14.89
CA VAL A 69 -17.46 4.46 -14.56
C VAL A 69 -16.81 3.24 -13.92
N LEU A 70 -17.58 2.52 -13.10
CA LEU A 70 -17.18 1.24 -12.51
C LEU A 70 -18.32 0.25 -12.71
N GLU A 71 -17.97 -0.98 -13.14
CA GLU A 71 -18.95 -2.03 -13.44
C GLU A 71 -18.55 -3.35 -12.79
N ASP A 72 -19.48 -3.94 -12.04
CA ASP A 72 -19.36 -5.23 -11.33
C ASP A 72 -18.02 -5.40 -10.59
N LEU A 73 -17.57 -4.34 -9.92
CA LEU A 73 -16.26 -4.35 -9.27
C LEU A 73 -16.30 -5.21 -8.02
N ASN A 74 -15.49 -6.26 -8.03
CA ASN A 74 -15.32 -7.18 -6.91
C ASN A 74 -13.87 -7.18 -6.45
N MET A 75 -13.61 -6.83 -5.17
CA MET A 75 -12.27 -6.74 -4.64
C MET A 75 -12.26 -7.04 -3.14
N LYS A 76 -11.33 -7.85 -2.68
CA LYS A 76 -11.05 -8.01 -1.25
C LYS A 76 -9.89 -7.07 -0.89
N LEU A 77 -9.99 -6.38 0.23
CA LEU A 77 -8.92 -5.56 0.78
C LEU A 77 -8.32 -6.30 1.98
N ASP A 78 -7.01 -6.42 1.99
CA ASP A 78 -6.25 -6.97 3.11
C ASP A 78 -5.27 -5.92 3.66
N GLN A 79 -4.44 -6.26 4.64
CA GLN A 79 -3.52 -5.30 5.28
C GLN A 79 -2.24 -5.02 4.48
N ARG A 80 -2.04 -5.65 3.32
CA ARG A 80 -0.86 -5.38 2.50
C ARG A 80 -0.93 -4.00 1.88
N PRO A 81 0.14 -3.21 1.88
CA PRO A 81 0.22 -1.99 1.09
C PRO A 81 -0.18 -2.27 -0.36
N THR A 82 -1.21 -1.58 -0.84
CA THR A 82 -1.85 -1.86 -2.13
C THR A 82 -1.71 -0.66 -3.06
N ALA A 83 -1.05 -0.85 -4.20
CA ALA A 83 -1.01 0.14 -5.27
C ALA A 83 -2.14 -0.10 -6.28
N ILE A 84 -2.86 0.95 -6.64
CA ILE A 84 -3.84 0.94 -7.72
C ILE A 84 -3.23 1.70 -8.89
N ILE A 85 -2.99 0.99 -9.99
CA ILE A 85 -2.36 1.54 -11.19
C ILE A 85 -3.28 1.38 -12.41
N GLY A 86 -3.05 2.16 -13.43
CA GLY A 86 -3.86 2.16 -14.67
C GLY A 86 -3.84 3.52 -15.33
N GLN A 87 -4.37 3.60 -16.54
CA GLN A 87 -4.46 4.86 -17.29
C GLN A 87 -5.36 5.90 -16.61
N ASN A 88 -5.23 7.15 -17.08
CA ASN A 88 -6.20 8.20 -16.76
C ASN A 88 -7.57 7.77 -17.30
N GLY A 89 -8.62 8.00 -16.50
CA GLY A 89 -9.97 7.54 -16.82
C GLY A 89 -10.25 6.06 -16.52
N ALA A 90 -9.32 5.29 -15.97
CA ALA A 90 -9.54 3.89 -15.59
C ALA A 90 -10.50 3.68 -14.41
N GLY A 91 -10.94 4.76 -13.73
CA GLY A 91 -11.82 4.67 -12.58
C GLY A 91 -11.11 4.67 -11.21
N LYS A 92 -9.76 4.80 -11.16
CA LYS A 92 -8.95 4.74 -9.92
C LYS A 92 -9.40 5.75 -8.86
N THR A 93 -9.45 7.03 -9.22
CA THR A 93 -9.86 8.12 -8.31
C THR A 93 -11.32 7.96 -7.90
N THR A 94 -12.19 7.48 -8.79
CA THR A 94 -13.58 7.17 -8.46
C THR A 94 -13.67 6.06 -7.41
N LEU A 95 -12.89 5.01 -7.56
CA LEU A 95 -12.83 3.91 -6.60
C LEU A 95 -12.42 4.41 -5.21
N VAL A 96 -11.35 5.20 -5.09
CA VAL A 96 -10.93 5.70 -3.77
C VAL A 96 -11.89 6.74 -3.20
N LYS A 97 -12.60 7.51 -4.03
CA LYS A 97 -13.70 8.40 -3.59
C LYS A 97 -14.85 7.60 -2.99
N LEU A 98 -15.19 6.45 -3.56
CA LEU A 98 -16.21 5.53 -3.00
C LEU A 98 -15.73 4.95 -1.66
N LEU A 99 -14.49 4.51 -1.56
CA LEU A 99 -13.91 4.01 -0.31
C LEU A 99 -13.90 5.04 0.82
N LYS A 100 -13.74 6.32 0.48
CA LYS A 100 -13.79 7.43 1.45
C LYS A 100 -15.22 7.91 1.73
N GLY A 101 -16.20 7.54 0.89
CA GLY A 101 -17.60 7.99 1.01
C GLY A 101 -17.85 9.37 0.44
N PHE A 102 -16.97 9.92 -0.42
CA PHE A 102 -17.21 11.17 -1.16
C PHE A 102 -18.34 11.02 -2.16
N VAL A 103 -18.48 9.83 -2.72
CA VAL A 103 -19.61 9.45 -3.60
C VAL A 103 -20.18 8.12 -3.12
N LYS A 104 -21.43 7.84 -3.48
CA LYS A 104 -22.13 6.61 -3.10
C LYS A 104 -22.24 5.69 -4.31
N PRO A 105 -22.12 4.36 -4.14
CA PRO A 105 -22.34 3.43 -5.24
C PRO A 105 -23.78 3.47 -5.73
N VAL A 106 -23.97 3.20 -7.03
CA VAL A 106 -25.32 3.02 -7.63
C VAL A 106 -25.87 1.66 -7.20
N SER A 107 -25.01 0.63 -7.20
CA SER A 107 -25.36 -0.70 -6.71
C SER A 107 -24.15 -1.34 -6.02
N GLY A 108 -24.38 -2.47 -5.35
CA GLY A 108 -23.34 -3.19 -4.61
C GLY A 108 -23.05 -2.61 -3.25
N SER A 109 -21.96 -3.06 -2.63
CA SER A 109 -21.63 -2.71 -1.25
C SER A 109 -20.13 -2.61 -1.02
N ILE A 110 -19.74 -1.74 -0.08
CA ILE A 110 -18.37 -1.53 0.38
C ILE A 110 -18.29 -1.94 1.85
N TYR A 111 -17.35 -2.83 2.16
CA TYR A 111 -17.17 -3.33 3.52
C TYR A 111 -15.82 -2.93 4.08
N PHE A 112 -15.81 -2.37 5.29
CA PHE A 112 -14.62 -2.25 6.12
C PHE A 112 -14.82 -3.00 7.42
N HIS A 113 -13.90 -3.93 7.73
CA HIS A 113 -13.95 -4.75 8.93
C HIS A 113 -15.30 -5.45 9.15
N GLY A 114 -15.93 -5.90 8.03
CA GLY A 114 -17.23 -6.56 8.06
C GLY A 114 -18.43 -5.65 8.20
N GLU A 115 -18.24 -4.34 8.33
CA GLU A 115 -19.31 -3.36 8.39
C GLU A 115 -19.54 -2.76 6.99
N ASP A 116 -20.80 -2.72 6.54
CA ASP A 116 -21.16 -2.03 5.30
C ASP A 116 -21.06 -0.52 5.51
N ILE A 117 -20.22 0.12 4.70
CA ILE A 117 -19.97 1.56 4.75
C ILE A 117 -20.60 2.31 3.59
N SER A 118 -21.30 1.64 2.67
CA SER A 118 -21.84 2.22 1.43
C SER A 118 -22.77 3.43 1.68
N GLY A 119 -23.50 3.42 2.79
CA GLY A 119 -24.39 4.50 3.20
C GLY A 119 -23.75 5.55 4.11
N LYS A 120 -22.53 5.35 4.60
CA LYS A 120 -21.89 6.27 5.56
C LYS A 120 -21.44 7.55 4.91
N THR A 121 -21.46 8.63 5.67
CA THR A 121 -20.94 9.94 5.25
C THR A 121 -19.43 10.02 5.46
N VAL A 122 -18.78 10.97 4.78
CA VAL A 122 -17.34 11.27 4.94
C VAL A 122 -16.98 11.51 6.42
N ALA A 123 -17.82 12.27 7.14
CA ALA A 123 -17.61 12.56 8.56
C ALA A 123 -17.65 11.30 9.43
N MET A 124 -18.56 10.35 9.16
CA MET A 124 -18.62 9.07 9.87
C MET A 124 -17.39 8.19 9.61
N LEU A 125 -16.79 8.32 8.43
CA LEU A 125 -15.59 7.55 8.03
C LEU A 125 -14.28 8.25 8.40
N ALA A 126 -14.31 9.52 8.81
CA ALA A 126 -13.09 10.32 9.04
C ALA A 126 -12.10 9.68 10.02
N GLY A 127 -12.60 9.05 11.09
CA GLY A 127 -11.75 8.37 12.07
C GLY A 127 -11.24 6.99 11.64
N SER A 128 -11.72 6.44 10.51
CA SER A 128 -11.35 5.10 10.03
C SER A 128 -10.57 5.12 8.73
N VAL A 129 -10.90 6.07 7.84
CA VAL A 129 -10.30 6.18 6.50
C VAL A 129 -9.72 7.57 6.33
N GLY A 130 -8.41 7.68 6.31
CA GLY A 130 -7.67 8.89 5.93
C GLY A 130 -7.56 9.00 4.42
N TYR A 131 -7.61 10.22 3.89
CA TYR A 131 -7.44 10.48 2.46
C TYR A 131 -6.53 11.69 2.27
N VAL A 132 -5.49 11.54 1.49
CA VAL A 132 -4.58 12.61 1.08
C VAL A 132 -4.88 12.95 -0.38
N PHE A 133 -5.23 14.21 -0.62
CA PHE A 133 -5.57 14.70 -1.96
C PHE A 133 -4.33 14.79 -2.87
N GLN A 134 -4.57 14.68 -4.16
CA GLN A 134 -3.52 14.83 -5.18
C GLN A 134 -2.84 16.21 -5.08
N ASN A 135 -3.62 17.28 -5.00
CA ASN A 135 -3.13 18.64 -4.77
C ASN A 135 -3.21 19.00 -3.28
N PRO A 136 -2.11 19.33 -2.59
CA PRO A 136 -2.14 19.72 -1.18
C PRO A 136 -2.96 20.99 -0.92
N ASP A 137 -3.07 21.90 -1.88
CA ASP A 137 -3.83 23.14 -1.74
C ASP A 137 -5.35 22.91 -1.62
N ASP A 138 -5.86 21.74 -2.06
CA ASP A 138 -7.25 21.35 -1.89
C ASP A 138 -7.54 20.81 -0.47
N GLN A 139 -6.49 20.62 0.35
CA GLN A 139 -6.58 20.02 1.68
C GLN A 139 -6.18 20.98 2.80
N ILE A 140 -5.12 21.76 2.61
CA ILE A 140 -4.54 22.65 3.61
C ILE A 140 -5.36 23.94 3.71
N PHE A 141 -5.64 24.39 4.96
CA PHE A 141 -6.42 25.63 5.19
C PHE A 141 -6.03 26.38 6.47
N LYS A 142 -5.09 25.85 7.27
CA LYS A 142 -4.57 26.55 8.48
C LYS A 142 -3.37 27.41 8.15
N TYR A 143 -3.12 28.40 9.04
CA TYR A 143 -2.01 29.35 8.91
C TYR A 143 -0.68 28.87 9.46
N ASN A 144 -0.64 27.75 10.16
CA ASN A 144 0.60 27.11 10.57
C ASN A 144 0.50 25.59 10.48
N VAL A 145 1.65 24.93 10.33
CA VAL A 145 1.77 23.48 10.13
C VAL A 145 1.20 22.71 11.33
N MET A 146 1.47 23.14 12.57
CA MET A 146 0.99 22.41 13.75
C MET A 146 -0.53 22.43 13.84
N ASP A 147 -1.17 23.58 13.59
CA ASP A 147 -2.64 23.69 13.63
C ASP A 147 -3.30 22.86 12.52
N GLU A 148 -2.66 22.78 11.35
CA GLU A 148 -3.12 21.92 10.26
C GLU A 148 -3.07 20.45 10.66
N VAL A 149 -1.96 20.01 11.23
CA VAL A 149 -1.76 18.60 11.64
C VAL A 149 -2.65 18.20 12.82
N LEU A 150 -2.91 19.11 13.75
CA LEU A 150 -3.78 18.85 14.91
C LEU A 150 -5.28 18.90 14.58
N PHE A 151 -5.65 19.56 13.50
CA PHE A 151 -7.07 19.78 13.16
C PHE A 151 -7.86 18.47 13.03
N GLY A 152 -7.35 17.53 12.23
CA GLY A 152 -8.00 16.23 12.01
C GLY A 152 -8.20 15.43 13.31
N PRO A 153 -7.12 15.14 14.06
CA PRO A 153 -7.19 14.42 15.33
C PRO A 153 -8.20 14.99 16.33
N LEU A 154 -8.19 16.30 16.53
CA LEU A 154 -9.10 16.95 17.48
C LEU A 154 -10.56 16.86 17.04
N ASN A 155 -10.85 17.01 15.72
CA ASN A 155 -12.21 16.93 15.19
C ASN A 155 -12.81 15.51 15.20
N ILE A 156 -11.98 14.48 15.14
CA ILE A 156 -12.47 13.10 15.34
C ILE A 156 -12.59 12.70 16.81
N GLY A 157 -12.37 13.64 17.74
CA GLY A 157 -12.52 13.43 19.17
C GLY A 157 -11.35 12.71 19.84
N MET A 158 -10.14 12.76 19.24
CA MET A 158 -8.92 12.27 19.90
C MET A 158 -8.59 13.12 21.12
N ASP A 159 -8.10 12.46 22.19
CA ASP A 159 -7.61 13.17 23.36
C ASP A 159 -6.50 14.17 22.97
N PRO A 160 -6.51 15.43 23.48
CA PRO A 160 -5.55 16.46 23.08
C PRO A 160 -4.07 16.07 23.29
N GLU A 161 -3.75 15.36 24.37
CA GLU A 161 -2.37 14.92 24.62
C GLU A 161 -1.97 13.79 23.65
N GLN A 162 -2.91 12.90 23.30
CA GLN A 162 -2.67 11.90 22.29
C GLN A 162 -2.54 12.55 20.90
N ALA A 163 -3.38 13.53 20.57
CA ALA A 163 -3.31 14.27 19.31
C ALA A 163 -1.95 14.95 19.12
N LYS A 164 -1.39 15.58 20.18
CA LYS A 164 -0.05 16.17 20.14
C LYS A 164 1.04 15.13 19.90
N LYS A 165 0.94 13.93 20.50
CA LYS A 165 1.90 12.84 20.29
C LYS A 165 1.88 12.32 18.85
N GLU A 166 0.67 12.09 18.32
CA GLU A 166 0.53 11.64 16.93
C GLU A 166 0.95 12.74 15.93
N ALA A 167 0.68 14.02 16.23
CA ALA A 167 1.15 15.13 15.42
C ALA A 167 2.69 15.22 15.40
N ALA A 168 3.34 15.12 16.56
CA ALA A 168 4.79 15.12 16.64
C ALA A 168 5.42 13.96 15.86
N TRP A 169 4.87 12.76 16.01
CA TRP A 169 5.29 11.59 15.24
C TRP A 169 5.08 11.78 13.73
N ALA A 170 3.95 12.35 13.31
CA ALA A 170 3.66 12.59 11.90
C ALA A 170 4.63 13.62 11.29
N LEU A 171 4.93 14.70 12.04
CA LEU A 171 5.90 15.71 11.61
C LEU A 171 7.33 15.16 11.50
N GLU A 172 7.74 14.33 12.45
CA GLU A 172 9.04 13.64 12.39
C GLU A 172 9.12 12.73 11.16
N LEU A 173 8.10 11.89 10.93
CA LEU A 173 8.07 10.94 9.83
C LEU A 173 8.04 11.62 8.45
N THR A 174 7.42 12.79 8.35
CA THR A 174 7.34 13.60 7.12
C THR A 174 8.52 14.56 6.94
N GLY A 175 9.43 14.64 7.93
CA GLY A 175 10.60 15.53 7.88
C GLY A 175 10.28 17.00 8.10
N LEU A 176 9.16 17.31 8.78
CA LEU A 176 8.70 18.67 9.06
C LEU A 176 8.99 19.13 10.50
N SER A 177 9.76 18.36 11.27
CA SER A 177 10.20 18.78 12.61
C SER A 177 10.95 20.11 12.53
N GLY A 178 10.56 21.05 13.41
CA GLY A 178 11.11 22.42 13.43
C GLY A 178 10.34 23.42 12.58
N LYS A 179 9.35 22.97 11.78
CA LYS A 179 8.51 23.82 10.93
C LYS A 179 7.07 24.02 11.45
N GLU A 180 6.84 23.69 12.72
CA GLU A 180 5.52 23.66 13.35
C GLU A 180 4.80 25.02 13.28
N LYS A 181 5.56 26.13 13.31
CA LYS A 181 5.04 27.50 13.33
C LYS A 181 5.00 28.15 11.94
N GLU A 182 5.60 27.51 10.93
CA GLU A 182 5.62 28.04 9.58
C GLU A 182 4.22 28.00 8.96
N ASN A 183 3.94 28.95 8.07
CA ASN A 183 2.72 28.90 7.26
C ASN A 183 2.90 27.86 6.16
N PRO A 184 2.00 26.89 6.01
CA PRO A 184 2.11 25.87 4.96
C PRO A 184 2.27 26.43 3.55
N TYR A 185 1.68 27.59 3.26
CA TYR A 185 1.75 28.22 1.93
C TYR A 185 3.10 28.89 1.65
N ASP A 186 3.92 29.16 2.67
CA ASP A 186 5.28 29.67 2.52
C ASP A 186 6.31 28.53 2.33
N LEU A 187 5.88 27.28 2.52
CA LEU A 187 6.71 26.09 2.35
C LEU A 187 6.89 25.75 0.85
N GLU A 188 7.97 25.04 0.52
CA GLU A 188 8.15 24.46 -0.79
C GLU A 188 7.04 23.43 -1.11
N LEU A 189 6.77 23.23 -2.40
CA LEU A 189 5.67 22.37 -2.84
C LEU A 189 5.74 20.95 -2.24
N TYR A 190 6.94 20.37 -2.15
CA TYR A 190 7.14 19.04 -1.55
C TYR A 190 6.82 19.05 -0.05
N GLU A 191 7.21 20.09 0.71
CA GLU A 191 6.93 20.23 2.14
C GLU A 191 5.43 20.46 2.40
N ARG A 192 4.79 21.24 1.52
CA ARG A 192 3.34 21.43 1.55
C ARG A 192 2.61 20.10 1.37
N LYS A 193 3.08 19.26 0.44
CA LYS A 193 2.56 17.90 0.27
C LYS A 193 2.80 17.04 1.52
N MET A 194 3.98 17.15 2.13
CA MET A 194 4.29 16.45 3.38
C MET A 194 3.40 16.93 4.54
N THR A 195 3.06 18.22 4.59
CA THR A 195 2.12 18.78 5.57
C THR A 195 0.72 18.16 5.40
N ALA A 196 0.23 18.07 4.17
CA ALA A 196 -1.04 17.40 3.87
C ALA A 196 -1.01 15.91 4.25
N ILE A 197 0.10 15.23 4.04
CA ILE A 197 0.26 13.83 4.50
C ILE A 197 0.28 13.76 6.02
N ALA A 198 1.05 14.63 6.70
CA ALA A 198 1.17 14.65 8.16
C ALA A 198 -0.18 14.88 8.85
N SER A 199 -1.04 15.77 8.32
CA SER A 199 -2.36 16.05 8.89
C SER A 199 -3.28 14.81 8.91
N VAL A 200 -3.14 13.93 7.91
CA VAL A 200 -3.91 12.67 7.86
C VAL A 200 -3.23 11.58 8.69
N LEU A 201 -1.90 11.50 8.70
CA LEU A 201 -1.15 10.54 9.53
C LEU A 201 -1.47 10.72 11.02
N ALA A 202 -1.52 11.95 11.48
CA ALA A 202 -1.82 12.28 12.88
C ALA A 202 -3.22 11.81 13.33
N MET A 203 -4.15 11.58 12.41
CA MET A 203 -5.47 11.03 12.72
C MET A 203 -5.44 9.55 13.11
N ASP A 204 -4.32 8.85 12.92
CA ASP A 204 -4.12 7.42 13.22
C ASP A 204 -5.24 6.51 12.68
N THR A 205 -5.71 6.78 11.47
CA THR A 205 -6.77 6.02 10.81
C THR A 205 -6.32 4.59 10.47
N ASP A 206 -7.25 3.68 10.24
CA ASP A 206 -6.96 2.27 9.92
C ASP A 206 -6.55 2.06 8.48
N VAL A 207 -7.10 2.90 7.62
CA VAL A 207 -6.83 2.94 6.19
C VAL A 207 -6.31 4.32 5.85
N LEU A 208 -5.19 4.38 5.14
CA LEU A 208 -4.69 5.60 4.52
C LEU A 208 -4.79 5.46 3.01
N ILE A 209 -5.49 6.38 2.37
CA ILE A 209 -5.55 6.50 0.91
C ILE A 209 -4.66 7.67 0.49
N LEU A 210 -3.73 7.41 -0.43
CA LEU A 210 -2.84 8.40 -1.02
C LEU A 210 -3.18 8.54 -2.51
N ASP A 211 -3.67 9.71 -2.91
CA ASP A 211 -3.95 9.99 -4.32
C ASP A 211 -2.75 10.67 -4.96
N GLU A 212 -2.02 9.92 -5.78
CA GLU A 212 -0.81 10.34 -6.50
C GLU A 212 0.24 11.07 -5.61
N PRO A 213 0.71 10.44 -4.52
CA PRO A 213 1.57 11.10 -3.55
C PRO A 213 2.96 11.45 -4.07
N THR A 214 3.43 10.77 -5.13
CA THR A 214 4.78 10.95 -5.69
C THR A 214 4.88 12.06 -6.74
N ILE A 215 3.76 12.64 -7.17
CA ILE A 215 3.78 13.78 -8.09
C ILE A 215 4.48 14.98 -7.45
N ALA A 216 5.36 15.62 -8.22
CA ALA A 216 6.18 16.77 -7.81
C ALA A 216 7.10 16.46 -6.60
N GLN A 217 7.45 15.20 -6.37
CA GLN A 217 8.41 14.80 -5.36
C GLN A 217 9.77 14.50 -6.00
N ASP A 218 10.81 15.02 -5.37
CA ASP A 218 12.18 14.65 -5.66
C ASP A 218 12.50 13.24 -5.09
N TRP A 219 13.73 12.79 -5.27
CA TRP A 219 14.17 11.51 -4.72
C TRP A 219 13.98 11.41 -3.21
N LYS A 220 14.28 12.49 -2.45
CA LYS A 220 14.14 12.54 -0.99
C LYS A 220 12.68 12.42 -0.56
N GLY A 221 11.78 13.18 -1.20
CA GLY A 221 10.33 13.10 -0.96
C GLY A 221 9.78 11.71 -1.23
N ARG A 222 10.21 11.05 -2.31
CA ARG A 222 9.84 9.66 -2.61
C ARG A 222 10.32 8.70 -1.51
N GLN A 223 11.54 8.85 -1.00
CA GLN A 223 12.05 8.01 0.10
C GLN A 223 11.24 8.21 1.39
N ILE A 224 10.84 9.44 1.71
CA ILE A 224 9.96 9.75 2.84
C ILE A 224 8.61 9.03 2.67
N ILE A 225 7.96 9.15 1.50
CA ILE A 225 6.68 8.45 1.23
C ILE A 225 6.83 6.93 1.37
N GLY A 226 7.91 6.34 0.85
CA GLY A 226 8.21 4.92 1.04
C GLY A 226 8.37 4.53 2.51
N SER A 227 9.03 5.38 3.32
CA SER A 227 9.18 5.16 4.76
C SER A 227 7.84 5.23 5.50
N ILE A 228 6.95 6.14 5.10
CA ILE A 228 5.58 6.26 5.62
C ILE A 228 4.80 4.97 5.36
N ILE A 229 4.83 4.46 4.12
CA ILE A 229 4.14 3.22 3.73
C ILE A 229 4.63 2.06 4.61
N ARG A 230 5.95 1.89 4.75
CA ARG A 230 6.53 0.83 5.59
C ARG A 230 6.18 0.98 7.07
N SER A 231 6.23 2.21 7.60
CA SER A 231 5.88 2.49 9.00
C SER A 231 4.43 2.15 9.30
N LEU A 232 3.50 2.53 8.42
CA LEU A 232 2.07 2.24 8.57
C LEU A 232 1.77 0.75 8.44
N SER A 233 2.39 0.07 7.47
CA SER A 233 2.29 -1.39 7.32
C SER A 233 2.79 -2.10 8.59
N GLY A 234 3.91 -1.67 9.17
CA GLY A 234 4.43 -2.17 10.44
C GLY A 234 3.48 -1.94 11.63
N ARG A 235 2.64 -0.92 11.58
CA ARG A 235 1.57 -0.64 12.55
C ARG A 235 0.26 -1.41 12.25
N GLY A 236 0.23 -2.25 11.19
CA GLY A 236 -0.96 -3.01 10.77
C GLY A 236 -2.05 -2.16 10.12
N LYS A 237 -1.69 -0.99 9.60
CA LYS A 237 -2.60 -0.12 8.84
C LYS A 237 -2.61 -0.52 7.37
N LEU A 238 -3.76 -0.40 6.70
CA LEU A 238 -3.86 -0.58 5.27
C LEU A 238 -3.50 0.73 4.55
N VAL A 239 -2.51 0.68 3.68
CA VAL A 239 -2.18 1.80 2.78
C VAL A 239 -2.65 1.46 1.37
N ILE A 240 -3.45 2.33 0.78
CA ILE A 240 -3.89 2.26 -0.61
C ILE A 240 -3.33 3.50 -1.32
N ALA A 241 -2.62 3.35 -2.43
CA ALA A 241 -2.15 4.49 -3.19
C ALA A 241 -2.49 4.36 -4.68
N ILE A 242 -2.93 5.46 -5.28
CA ILE A 242 -2.98 5.61 -6.73
C ILE A 242 -1.61 6.09 -7.18
N LEU A 243 -1.01 5.43 -8.15
CA LEU A 243 0.35 5.69 -8.61
C LEU A 243 0.49 5.53 -10.12
N HIS A 244 1.45 6.26 -10.69
CA HIS A 244 1.85 6.18 -12.09
C HIS A 244 3.32 5.78 -12.27
N ASP A 245 4.07 5.66 -11.19
CA ASP A 245 5.49 5.31 -11.16
C ASP A 245 5.63 3.82 -10.81
N MET A 246 5.95 3.01 -11.81
CA MET A 246 6.01 1.55 -11.66
C MET A 246 7.20 1.10 -10.82
N ASP A 247 8.31 1.84 -10.85
CA ASP A 247 9.48 1.54 -10.02
C ASP A 247 9.18 1.80 -8.55
N PHE A 248 8.56 2.93 -8.24
CA PHE A 248 8.11 3.23 -6.88
C PHE A 248 7.10 2.19 -6.37
N VAL A 249 6.19 1.75 -7.24
CA VAL A 249 5.23 0.67 -6.91
C VAL A 249 5.97 -0.63 -6.60
N ALA A 250 6.92 -1.04 -7.43
CA ALA A 250 7.69 -2.27 -7.26
C ALA A 250 8.51 -2.29 -5.97
N GLU A 251 9.03 -1.12 -5.54
CA GLU A 251 9.85 -0.97 -4.35
C GLU A 251 9.05 -0.96 -3.03
N ASN A 252 7.82 -0.42 -3.04
CA ASN A 252 7.12 -0.06 -1.80
C ASN A 252 5.78 -0.77 -1.58
N PHE A 253 5.25 -1.51 -2.56
CA PHE A 253 3.96 -2.15 -2.46
C PHE A 253 4.02 -3.67 -2.66
N GLU A 254 3.40 -4.39 -1.73
CA GLU A 254 3.33 -5.86 -1.82
C GLU A 254 2.23 -6.32 -2.79
N ARG A 255 1.15 -5.53 -2.92
CA ARG A 255 0.00 -5.84 -3.77
C ARG A 255 -0.21 -4.74 -4.80
N VAL A 256 -0.49 -5.16 -6.02
CA VAL A 256 -0.75 -4.28 -7.14
C VAL A 256 -2.08 -4.66 -7.79
N ILE A 257 -2.92 -3.65 -8.04
CA ILE A 257 -4.19 -3.79 -8.73
C ILE A 257 -4.11 -2.95 -10.01
N ILE A 258 -4.30 -3.59 -11.15
CA ILE A 258 -4.39 -2.90 -12.45
C ILE A 258 -5.85 -2.66 -12.79
N MET A 259 -6.20 -1.40 -13.02
CA MET A 259 -7.51 -1.00 -13.49
C MET A 259 -7.47 -0.46 -14.92
N ALA A 260 -8.46 -0.82 -15.70
CA ALA A 260 -8.74 -0.21 -17.00
C ALA A 260 -10.25 -0.27 -17.28
N HIS A 261 -10.78 0.79 -17.89
CA HIS A 261 -12.20 0.88 -18.28
C HIS A 261 -13.18 0.50 -17.16
N GLY A 262 -12.91 0.98 -15.93
CA GLY A 262 -13.79 0.74 -14.79
C GLY A 262 -13.74 -0.66 -14.18
N GLN A 263 -12.85 -1.53 -14.65
CA GLN A 263 -12.70 -2.92 -14.22
C GLN A 263 -11.32 -3.21 -13.65
N VAL A 264 -11.21 -4.23 -12.81
CA VAL A 264 -9.92 -4.80 -12.36
C VAL A 264 -9.45 -5.81 -13.39
N LEU A 265 -8.30 -5.54 -14.01
CA LEU A 265 -7.67 -6.46 -14.99
C LEU A 265 -6.72 -7.46 -14.31
N ALA A 266 -6.04 -7.06 -13.24
CA ALA A 266 -5.17 -7.91 -12.46
C ALA A 266 -5.15 -7.47 -10.99
N ASP A 267 -4.96 -8.44 -10.09
CA ASP A 267 -4.85 -8.25 -8.65
C ASP A 267 -3.93 -9.34 -8.10
N GLY A 268 -2.78 -8.97 -7.59
CA GLY A 268 -1.78 -9.91 -7.10
C GLY A 268 -0.56 -9.23 -6.50
N THR A 269 0.50 -10.00 -6.27
CA THR A 269 1.79 -9.42 -5.87
C THR A 269 2.38 -8.60 -7.02
N ALA A 270 3.22 -7.60 -6.70
CA ALA A 270 3.88 -6.79 -7.72
C ALA A 270 4.59 -7.67 -8.77
N LYS A 271 5.25 -8.74 -8.33
CA LYS A 271 5.94 -9.67 -9.24
C LYS A 271 4.99 -10.41 -10.18
N GLU A 272 3.87 -10.92 -9.68
CA GLU A 272 2.87 -11.63 -10.48
C GLU A 272 2.18 -10.70 -11.48
N VAL A 273 1.87 -9.49 -11.06
CA VAL A 273 1.14 -8.51 -11.89
C VAL A 273 2.03 -7.95 -12.99
N PHE A 274 3.27 -7.56 -12.67
CA PHE A 274 4.20 -7.03 -13.68
C PHE A 274 4.75 -8.09 -14.65
N ALA A 275 4.60 -9.37 -14.34
CA ALA A 275 4.91 -10.47 -15.28
C ALA A 275 3.83 -10.67 -16.37
N GLN A 276 2.63 -10.09 -16.20
CA GLN A 276 1.50 -10.28 -17.14
C GLN A 276 1.54 -9.27 -18.29
N GLU A 277 2.35 -9.51 -19.30
CA GLU A 277 2.56 -8.58 -20.42
C GLU A 277 1.27 -8.16 -21.14
N GLU A 278 0.37 -9.11 -21.41
CA GLU A 278 -0.89 -8.82 -22.10
C GLU A 278 -1.81 -7.90 -21.27
N VAL A 279 -1.80 -8.03 -19.94
CA VAL A 279 -2.55 -7.15 -19.04
C VAL A 279 -1.94 -5.76 -19.04
N LEU A 280 -0.60 -5.68 -18.95
CA LEU A 280 0.12 -4.39 -18.99
C LEU A 280 -0.14 -3.67 -20.33
N LYS A 281 -0.08 -4.38 -21.46
CA LYS A 281 -0.40 -3.82 -22.79
C LYS A 281 -1.84 -3.30 -22.85
N LYS A 282 -2.83 -4.07 -22.37
CA LYS A 282 -4.24 -3.64 -22.30
C LYS A 282 -4.42 -2.39 -21.44
N ALA A 283 -3.72 -2.33 -20.31
CA ALA A 283 -3.72 -1.17 -19.42
C ALA A 283 -2.80 -0.03 -19.91
N ARG A 284 -2.05 -0.22 -21.01
CA ARG A 284 -1.02 0.67 -21.56
C ARG A 284 -0.01 1.09 -20.48
N LEU A 285 0.43 0.14 -19.67
CA LEU A 285 1.44 0.31 -18.66
C LEU A 285 2.75 -0.36 -19.10
N GLN A 286 3.86 0.12 -18.54
CA GLN A 286 5.18 -0.48 -18.74
C GLN A 286 5.59 -1.26 -17.49
N LYS A 287 6.48 -2.26 -17.67
CA LYS A 287 7.15 -2.93 -16.56
C LYS A 287 8.08 -1.94 -15.83
N PRO A 288 8.38 -2.17 -14.53
CA PRO A 288 9.48 -1.47 -13.84
C PRO A 288 10.79 -1.55 -14.61
N TYR A 289 11.61 -0.51 -14.55
CA TYR A 289 12.87 -0.43 -15.32
C TYR A 289 13.83 -1.58 -15.02
N VAL A 290 13.89 -2.03 -13.76
CA VAL A 290 14.75 -3.16 -13.37
C VAL A 290 14.30 -4.46 -14.03
N MET A 291 12.99 -4.68 -14.19
CA MET A 291 12.47 -5.83 -14.93
C MET A 291 12.85 -5.76 -16.41
N GLN A 292 12.65 -4.60 -17.05
CA GLN A 292 13.02 -4.38 -18.46
C GLN A 292 14.52 -4.60 -18.67
N LEU A 293 15.36 -4.07 -17.77
CA LEU A 293 16.82 -4.25 -17.81
C LEU A 293 17.19 -5.73 -17.66
N SER A 294 16.56 -6.44 -16.75
CA SER A 294 16.84 -7.87 -16.52
C SER A 294 16.52 -8.72 -17.76
N GLU A 295 15.40 -8.42 -18.40
CA GLU A 295 14.99 -9.09 -19.66
C GLU A 295 15.96 -8.75 -20.81
N ALA A 296 16.34 -7.47 -20.98
CA ALA A 296 17.28 -7.01 -21.99
C ALA A 296 18.67 -7.64 -21.82
N LEU A 297 19.08 -7.91 -20.58
CA LEU A 297 20.34 -8.59 -20.28
C LEU A 297 20.25 -10.12 -20.34
N GLY A 298 19.09 -10.68 -20.71
CA GLY A 298 18.87 -12.11 -20.87
C GLY A 298 18.86 -12.89 -19.56
N TYR A 299 18.44 -12.26 -18.46
CA TYR A 299 18.28 -12.97 -17.19
C TYR A 299 16.98 -13.77 -17.18
N GLU A 300 17.03 -15.05 -16.83
CA GLU A 300 15.85 -15.89 -16.68
C GLU A 300 14.97 -15.45 -15.50
N LYS A 301 15.59 -14.87 -14.47
CA LYS A 301 14.91 -14.39 -13.26
C LYS A 301 14.57 -12.92 -13.39
N SER A 302 13.30 -12.58 -13.16
CA SER A 302 12.84 -11.20 -13.07
C SER A 302 13.14 -10.61 -11.69
N TYR A 303 13.65 -9.39 -11.66
CA TYR A 303 13.94 -8.61 -10.46
C TYR A 303 13.06 -7.36 -10.45
N LEU A 304 12.46 -7.05 -9.29
CA LEU A 304 11.62 -5.86 -9.13
C LEU A 304 12.43 -4.62 -8.77
N THR A 305 13.52 -4.82 -8.02
CA THR A 305 14.35 -3.71 -7.50
C THR A 305 15.83 -3.91 -7.80
N VAL A 306 16.57 -2.81 -7.78
CA VAL A 306 18.04 -2.83 -7.96
C VAL A 306 18.69 -3.65 -6.86
N GLU A 307 18.19 -3.56 -5.62
CA GLU A 307 18.70 -4.31 -4.47
C GLU A 307 18.57 -5.82 -4.67
N GLU A 308 17.40 -6.28 -5.20
CA GLU A 308 17.22 -7.71 -5.51
C GLU A 308 18.23 -8.18 -6.55
N LEU A 309 18.40 -7.42 -7.62
CA LEU A 309 19.35 -7.73 -8.70
C LEU A 309 20.80 -7.80 -8.18
N LEU A 310 21.22 -6.78 -7.42
CA LEU A 310 22.58 -6.71 -6.88
C LEU A 310 22.84 -7.82 -5.85
N LYS A 311 21.90 -8.11 -4.97
CA LYS A 311 22.00 -9.15 -3.94
C LYS A 311 22.19 -10.54 -4.56
N ASP A 312 21.46 -10.84 -5.61
CA ASP A 312 21.59 -12.11 -6.33
C ASP A 312 22.97 -12.21 -7.03
N ARG A 313 23.43 -11.12 -7.63
CA ARG A 313 24.75 -11.04 -8.29
C ARG A 313 25.91 -11.13 -7.32
N MET A 314 25.85 -10.46 -6.18
CA MET A 314 26.89 -10.56 -5.16
C MET A 314 26.98 -11.98 -4.59
N SER A 315 25.85 -12.65 -4.37
CA SER A 315 25.83 -14.05 -3.92
C SER A 315 26.41 -15.00 -4.98
N LEU A 316 26.13 -14.81 -6.25
CA LEU A 316 26.68 -15.56 -7.36
C LEU A 316 28.21 -15.36 -7.48
N CYS A 317 28.68 -14.10 -7.39
CA CYS A 317 30.12 -13.80 -7.39
C CYS A 317 30.85 -14.40 -6.19
N ALA A 318 30.21 -14.39 -5.00
CA ALA A 318 30.79 -15.03 -3.80
C ALA A 318 30.88 -16.57 -3.95
N ALA A 319 29.78 -17.17 -4.49
CA ALA A 319 29.77 -18.62 -4.76
C ALA A 319 30.83 -19.03 -5.81
N ILE A 320 30.98 -18.25 -6.88
CA ILE A 320 32.03 -18.48 -7.90
C ILE A 320 33.44 -18.35 -7.29
N LYS A 321 33.67 -17.37 -6.40
CA LYS A 321 34.95 -17.21 -5.68
C LYS A 321 35.21 -18.38 -4.74
N LEU A 322 34.21 -18.89 -4.04
CA LEU A 322 34.32 -20.07 -3.17
C LEU A 322 34.61 -21.35 -3.98
N LEU A 323 33.95 -21.56 -5.11
CA LEU A 323 34.18 -22.67 -6.03
C LEU A 323 35.59 -22.61 -6.66
N LYS A 324 36.12 -21.44 -6.96
CA LYS A 324 37.50 -21.25 -7.41
C LYS A 324 38.55 -21.51 -6.32
N LYS A 325 38.18 -21.34 -5.04
CA LYS A 325 39.07 -21.66 -3.89
C LYS A 325 39.04 -23.14 -3.49
N SER A 326 37.96 -23.85 -3.75
CA SER A 326 37.88 -25.29 -3.47
C SER A 326 38.54 -26.05 -4.64
N SER A 327 39.65 -26.71 -4.36
CA SER A 327 40.46 -27.51 -5.32
C SER A 327 39.70 -28.69 -5.96
N ILE A 328 38.40 -28.81 -5.79
CA ILE A 328 37.57 -29.93 -6.25
C ILE A 328 37.08 -29.74 -7.71
N THR A 329 37.26 -28.57 -8.32
CA THR A 329 36.57 -28.22 -9.56
C THR A 329 37.45 -27.97 -10.79
N LYS A 330 38.63 -28.53 -10.85
CA LYS A 330 39.40 -28.43 -12.11
C LYS A 330 38.95 -29.36 -13.24
N ASN A 331 38.10 -30.38 -12.98
CA ASN A 331 37.82 -31.39 -14.00
C ASN A 331 36.34 -31.79 -14.28
N SER A 332 35.35 -31.33 -13.58
CA SER A 332 33.98 -31.79 -13.82
C SER A 332 32.93 -30.70 -14.19
N CYS A 333 33.13 -29.42 -13.87
CA CYS A 333 32.21 -28.36 -14.20
C CYS A 333 32.46 -27.63 -15.54
N LEU A 334 33.58 -27.89 -16.19
CA LEU A 334 33.89 -27.25 -17.49
C LEU A 334 33.25 -27.93 -18.70
N LYS A 335 32.50 -29.02 -18.51
CA LYS A 335 31.84 -29.75 -19.62
C LYS A 335 30.33 -29.62 -19.70
N GLN A 336 29.70 -28.99 -18.73
CA GLN A 336 28.24 -28.76 -18.81
C GLN A 336 27.89 -27.33 -18.32
N GLY A 337 27.75 -26.39 -19.21
CA GLY A 337 26.98 -25.16 -18.93
C GLY A 337 27.69 -23.82 -19.04
N PHE A 338 28.91 -23.71 -19.56
CA PHE A 338 29.49 -22.38 -19.84
C PHE A 338 29.78 -22.19 -21.32
N PHE A 339 28.75 -22.20 -22.11
CA PHE A 339 28.82 -21.74 -23.50
C PHE A 339 27.67 -20.77 -23.76
N VAL A 340 27.74 -19.56 -23.23
CA VAL A 340 27.09 -18.36 -23.81
C VAL A 340 27.79 -17.13 -23.24
N PHE A 341 28.95 -16.82 -23.70
CA PHE A 341 29.48 -15.47 -23.86
C PHE A 341 30.58 -15.53 -24.93
N GLY A 342 30.10 -15.85 -26.16
CA GLY A 342 30.92 -15.71 -27.36
C GLY A 342 30.92 -14.23 -27.78
N HIS A 343 32.11 -13.70 -27.88
CA HIS A 343 32.42 -12.44 -28.49
C HIS A 343 31.61 -12.18 -29.76
N ARG A 344 30.70 -11.19 -29.78
CA ARG A 344 30.43 -10.46 -31.00
C ARG A 344 31.47 -9.33 -31.10
N LYS A 345 32.44 -9.53 -31.97
CA LYS A 345 33.25 -8.45 -32.52
C LYS A 345 32.31 -7.42 -33.16
N ILE A 346 32.39 -6.22 -32.68
CA ILE A 346 31.90 -5.04 -33.40
C ILE A 346 32.96 -4.80 -34.48
N SER A 347 32.64 -5.08 -35.71
CA SER A 347 33.36 -4.58 -36.90
C SER A 347 32.54 -3.45 -37.46
N GLU A 348 33.16 -2.24 -37.46
CA GLU A 348 32.95 -1.05 -38.28
C GLU A 348 31.52 -0.65 -38.67
#